data_f1f31d7f56ee176a3b7b594dcb5c9bba
#
_entry.id   f1f31d7f56ee176a3b7b594dcb5c9bba
#
_cell.length_a   1.000
_cell.length_b   1.000
_cell.length_c   1.000
_cell.angle_alpha   90.00
_cell.angle_beta   90.00
_cell.angle_gamma   90.00
#
_symmetry.space_group_name_H-M   'P 1'
#
loop_
_entity.id
_entity.type
_entity.pdbx_description
1 polymer ?
#
loop_
_entity_poly.entity_id
_entity_poly.type
_entity_poly.pdbx_seq_one_letter_code
_entity_poly.pdbx_strand_id
1 'polypeptide(L)'
;MLARLRRDIPKLISLAGPLLIGQLAVITFGVMDTAMVARYSADDLAALAVAGSVFISVYVGLTGVVSALAPIAGQLFGAKRYNEIGEEVRQGWWLSIALSIVGVGILSHPEIFLSIAKASPEVEAKAVLYLKIIAWGLPASMAMRVMVALHNAVSKPAIITWLQISGLFLKIPLNAWLIYGGLSLDAMGAPGCAIATVIINWAWMLSAGLIIYRGSFYQIFGVYDKFSPPDTHKLWTLFKLGAPIGLSYLIEVTSFAFMALFIARLGTIALAGHQIVANLGTVLYMLPLSLSIATSTLVSQSIGADKPTLAKEVAWSSLIFTTGICVTVGLIVWIFKYPLLDLYAPPEGVKESAITLFLFIAFYQIFDALQVCSAFILRG
;
A
#
# COMPACT_ATOMS: atom_id res chain seq x y z
N MET A 1 -11.66 -31.18 -5.95
CA MET A 1 -10.79 -30.02 -6.17
C MET A 1 -11.36 -29.06 -7.22
N LEU A 2 -11.59 -29.48 -8.46
CA LEU A 2 -12.10 -28.61 -9.54
C LEU A 2 -13.44 -27.91 -9.24
N ALA A 3 -14.40 -28.58 -8.62
CA ALA A 3 -15.69 -28.00 -8.24
C ALA A 3 -15.53 -26.85 -7.20
N ARG A 4 -14.58 -27.00 -6.28
CA ARG A 4 -14.26 -25.98 -5.27
C ARG A 4 -13.62 -24.75 -5.93
N LEU A 5 -12.62 -24.96 -6.81
CA LEU A 5 -12.01 -23.87 -7.57
C LEU A 5 -13.06 -23.09 -8.38
N ARG A 6 -13.98 -23.76 -9.07
CA ARG A 6 -15.07 -23.11 -9.82
C ARG A 6 -16.00 -22.28 -8.95
N ARG A 7 -16.20 -22.62 -7.67
CA ARG A 7 -17.03 -21.86 -6.73
C ARG A 7 -16.29 -20.64 -6.16
N ASP A 8 -15.02 -20.80 -5.81
CA ASP A 8 -14.27 -19.83 -5.01
C ASP A 8 -13.54 -18.78 -5.86
N ILE A 9 -13.02 -19.20 -7.04
CA ILE A 9 -12.29 -18.31 -7.96
C ILE A 9 -13.10 -17.08 -8.40
N PRO A 10 -14.37 -17.18 -8.82
CA PRO A 10 -15.12 -15.99 -9.25
C PRO A 10 -15.29 -14.98 -8.10
N LYS A 11 -15.49 -15.44 -6.87
CA LYS A 11 -15.57 -14.58 -5.70
C LYS A 11 -14.23 -13.91 -5.40
N LEU A 12 -13.15 -14.67 -5.49
CA LEU A 12 -11.80 -14.17 -5.28
C LEU A 12 -11.46 -13.08 -6.31
N ILE A 13 -11.73 -13.33 -7.60
CA ILE A 13 -11.48 -12.37 -8.67
C ILE A 13 -12.34 -11.10 -8.51
N SER A 14 -13.60 -11.24 -8.12
CA SER A 14 -14.50 -10.10 -7.93
C SER A 14 -14.05 -9.16 -6.81
N LEU A 15 -13.32 -9.67 -5.82
CA LEU A 15 -12.72 -8.87 -4.75
C LEU A 15 -11.32 -8.39 -5.14
N ALA A 16 -10.49 -9.29 -5.69
CA ALA A 16 -9.10 -8.98 -6.02
C ALA A 16 -8.97 -8.01 -7.21
N GLY A 17 -9.88 -8.07 -8.18
CA GLY A 17 -9.84 -7.18 -9.35
C GLY A 17 -9.87 -5.70 -8.98
N PRO A 18 -10.90 -5.22 -8.25
CA PRO A 18 -10.90 -3.85 -7.75
C PRO A 18 -9.67 -3.51 -6.90
N LEU A 19 -9.24 -4.42 -6.00
CA LEU A 19 -8.04 -4.21 -5.19
C LEU A 19 -6.80 -4.00 -6.05
N LEU A 20 -6.59 -4.81 -7.07
CA LEU A 20 -5.46 -4.68 -8.00
C LEU A 20 -5.48 -3.33 -8.73
N ILE A 21 -6.63 -2.94 -9.26
CA ILE A 21 -6.79 -1.64 -9.93
C ILE A 21 -6.48 -0.50 -8.97
N GLY A 22 -6.96 -0.57 -7.73
CA GLY A 22 -6.67 0.41 -6.70
C GLY A 22 -5.19 0.50 -6.34
N GLN A 23 -4.51 -0.64 -6.19
CA GLN A 23 -3.08 -0.68 -5.91
C GLN A 23 -2.25 -0.11 -7.08
N LEU A 24 -2.62 -0.43 -8.32
CA LEU A 24 -1.97 0.15 -9.50
C LEU A 24 -2.20 1.67 -9.59
N ALA A 25 -3.39 2.16 -9.24
CA ALA A 25 -3.64 3.58 -9.16
C ALA A 25 -2.72 4.26 -8.13
N VAL A 26 -2.52 3.66 -6.96
CA VAL A 26 -1.60 4.19 -5.94
C VAL A 26 -0.14 4.22 -6.43
N ILE A 27 0.33 3.19 -7.13
CA ILE A 27 1.68 3.21 -7.75
C ILE A 27 1.77 4.36 -8.75
N THR A 28 0.75 4.53 -9.57
CA THR A 28 0.69 5.60 -10.57
C THR A 28 0.81 6.99 -9.93
N PHE A 29 0.29 7.20 -8.71
CA PHE A 29 0.51 8.45 -7.95
C PHE A 29 2.01 8.74 -7.78
N GLY A 30 2.77 7.77 -7.28
CA GLY A 30 4.21 7.95 -7.07
C GLY A 30 4.98 8.19 -8.37
N VAL A 31 4.62 7.49 -9.44
CA VAL A 31 5.23 7.69 -10.77
C VAL A 31 4.95 9.09 -11.29
N MET A 32 3.72 9.58 -11.14
CA MET A 32 3.35 10.93 -11.55
C MET A 32 4.07 12.01 -10.75
N ASP A 33 4.15 11.85 -9.43
CA ASP A 33 4.90 12.77 -8.57
C ASP A 33 6.34 12.87 -9.03
N THR A 34 7.00 11.74 -9.21
CA THR A 34 8.38 11.68 -9.69
C THR A 34 8.54 12.31 -11.06
N ALA A 35 7.66 11.99 -12.02
CA ALA A 35 7.74 12.52 -13.38
C ALA A 35 7.51 14.03 -13.45
N MET A 36 6.58 14.56 -12.64
CA MET A 36 6.28 15.99 -12.63
C MET A 36 7.37 16.79 -11.91
N VAL A 37 7.85 16.31 -10.76
CA VAL A 37 8.95 16.94 -10.02
C VAL A 37 10.26 16.89 -10.80
N ALA A 38 10.54 15.78 -11.51
CA ALA A 38 11.74 15.65 -12.36
C ALA A 38 11.80 16.69 -13.50
N ARG A 39 10.63 17.08 -14.03
CA ARG A 39 10.53 18.14 -15.06
C ARG A 39 10.71 19.55 -14.49
N TYR A 40 10.58 19.70 -13.18
CA TYR A 40 10.73 21.01 -12.53
C TYR A 40 12.20 21.26 -12.14
N SER A 41 12.84 20.35 -11.38
CA SER A 41 14.21 20.53 -10.90
C SER A 41 14.82 19.18 -10.49
N ALA A 42 16.12 19.01 -10.78
CA ALA A 42 16.88 17.83 -10.34
C ALA A 42 17.04 17.79 -8.80
N ASP A 43 17.22 18.96 -8.16
CA ASP A 43 17.36 19.05 -6.70
C ASP A 43 16.04 18.72 -5.99
N ASP A 44 14.91 19.14 -6.56
CA ASP A 44 13.58 18.78 -6.06
C ASP A 44 13.30 17.29 -6.23
N LEU A 45 13.73 16.68 -7.32
CA LEU A 45 13.64 15.23 -7.52
C LEU A 45 14.48 14.48 -6.48
N ALA A 46 15.70 14.93 -6.22
CA ALA A 46 16.56 14.35 -5.19
C ALA A 46 15.92 14.49 -3.78
N ALA A 47 15.35 15.65 -3.47
CA ALA A 47 14.65 15.90 -2.23
C ALA A 47 13.41 14.99 -2.09
N LEU A 48 12.61 14.82 -3.15
CA LEU A 48 11.48 13.90 -3.20
C LEU A 48 11.90 12.46 -2.96
N ALA A 49 12.99 12.02 -3.58
CA ALA A 49 13.49 10.64 -3.43
C ALA A 49 13.94 10.34 -2.00
N VAL A 50 14.72 11.25 -1.38
CA VAL A 50 15.20 11.09 -0.01
C VAL A 50 14.04 11.17 0.98
N ALA A 51 13.21 12.21 0.90
CA ALA A 51 12.07 12.39 1.79
C ALA A 51 11.02 11.28 1.62
N GLY A 52 10.75 10.85 0.38
CA GLY A 52 9.84 9.76 0.06
C GLY A 52 10.26 8.44 0.71
N SER A 53 11.56 8.14 0.71
CA SER A 53 12.08 6.92 1.36
C SER A 53 11.84 6.91 2.87
N VAL A 54 12.07 8.04 3.54
CA VAL A 54 11.79 8.21 4.97
C VAL A 54 10.29 8.07 5.23
N PHE A 55 9.46 8.79 4.47
CA PHE A 55 8.00 8.76 4.62
C PHE A 55 7.45 7.35 4.43
N ILE A 56 7.83 6.64 3.36
CA ILE A 56 7.34 5.28 3.07
C ILE A 56 7.71 4.33 4.21
N SER A 57 8.93 4.39 4.74
CA SER A 57 9.36 3.53 5.84
C SER A 57 8.51 3.72 7.09
N VAL A 58 8.25 4.96 7.50
CA VAL A 58 7.39 5.28 8.64
C VAL A 58 5.94 4.85 8.35
N TYR A 59 5.41 5.24 7.20
CA TYR A 59 4.03 4.99 6.81
C TYR A 59 3.70 3.49 6.73
N VAL A 60 4.55 2.69 6.10
CA VAL A 60 4.33 1.25 5.91
C VAL A 60 4.33 0.52 7.25
N GLY A 61 5.26 0.85 8.15
CA GLY A 61 5.29 0.29 9.49
C GLY A 61 4.01 0.56 10.28
N LEU A 62 3.55 1.82 10.28
CA LEU A 62 2.35 2.22 11.00
C LEU A 62 1.07 1.62 10.38
N THR A 63 0.97 1.58 9.05
CA THR A 63 -0.21 0.98 8.38
C THR A 63 -0.34 -0.50 8.61
N GLY A 64 0.77 -1.22 8.77
CA GLY A 64 0.76 -2.63 9.14
C GLY A 64 0.02 -2.89 10.45
N VAL A 65 0.21 -2.01 11.45
CA VAL A 65 -0.47 -2.11 12.74
C VAL A 65 -1.99 -1.98 12.58
N VAL A 66 -2.45 -1.03 11.79
CA VAL A 66 -3.90 -0.82 11.52
C VAL A 66 -4.50 -1.98 10.71
N SER A 67 -3.70 -2.69 9.93
CA SER A 67 -4.17 -3.77 9.05
C SER A 67 -4.79 -4.96 9.80
N ALA A 68 -4.51 -5.12 11.10
CA ALA A 68 -5.14 -6.14 11.95
C ALA A 68 -6.67 -5.98 12.07
N LEU A 69 -7.20 -4.78 11.82
CA LEU A 69 -8.64 -4.53 11.88
C LEU A 69 -9.41 -5.32 10.80
N ALA A 70 -8.83 -5.52 9.62
CA ALA A 70 -9.52 -6.16 8.50
C ALA A 70 -9.97 -7.61 8.79
N PRO A 71 -9.11 -8.51 9.27
CA PRO A 71 -9.54 -9.86 9.64
C PRO A 71 -10.51 -9.90 10.82
N ILE A 72 -10.31 -9.04 11.83
CA ILE A 72 -11.24 -8.96 12.98
C ILE A 72 -12.64 -8.55 12.51
N ALA A 73 -12.74 -7.47 11.75
CA ALA A 73 -14.02 -7.03 11.19
C ALA A 73 -14.61 -8.06 10.21
N GLY A 74 -13.75 -8.78 9.46
CA GLY A 74 -14.18 -9.86 8.57
C GLY A 74 -14.81 -11.03 9.31
N GLN A 75 -14.22 -11.46 10.43
CA GLN A 75 -14.78 -12.50 11.28
C GLN A 75 -16.12 -12.06 11.88
N LEU A 76 -16.22 -10.82 12.39
CA LEU A 76 -17.48 -10.27 12.91
C LEU A 76 -18.55 -10.18 11.81
N PHE A 77 -18.16 -9.83 10.58
CA PHE A 77 -19.09 -9.81 9.45
C PHE A 77 -19.60 -11.21 9.11
N GLY A 78 -18.71 -12.22 9.09
CA GLY A 78 -19.08 -13.62 8.91
C GLY A 78 -20.00 -14.14 9.99
N ALA A 79 -19.76 -13.74 11.25
CA ALA A 79 -20.59 -14.06 12.42
C ALA A 79 -21.91 -13.29 12.47
N LYS A 80 -22.14 -12.33 11.53
CA LYS A 80 -23.32 -11.42 11.51
C LYS A 80 -23.42 -10.52 12.75
N ARG A 81 -22.31 -10.29 13.44
CA ARG A 81 -22.21 -9.42 14.63
C ARG A 81 -21.95 -7.95 14.19
N TYR A 82 -22.87 -7.40 13.43
CA TYR A 82 -22.67 -6.14 12.69
C TYR A 82 -22.39 -4.94 13.59
N ASN A 83 -23.10 -4.83 14.72
CA ASN A 83 -22.91 -3.72 15.66
C ASN A 83 -21.51 -3.69 16.28
N GLU A 84 -20.85 -4.83 16.38
CA GLU A 84 -19.50 -4.92 16.91
C GLU A 84 -18.46 -4.47 15.89
N ILE A 85 -18.74 -4.57 14.60
CA ILE A 85 -17.88 -4.04 13.54
C ILE A 85 -17.74 -2.52 13.72
N GLY A 86 -18.86 -1.80 13.97
CA GLY A 86 -18.79 -0.36 14.22
C GLY A 86 -17.95 0.00 15.44
N GLU A 87 -18.02 -0.82 16.48
CA GLU A 87 -17.19 -0.62 17.67
C GLU A 87 -15.70 -0.82 17.34
N GLU A 88 -15.33 -1.90 16.65
CA GLU A 88 -13.94 -2.15 16.25
C GLU A 88 -13.40 -1.05 15.32
N VAL A 89 -14.22 -0.51 14.42
CA VAL A 89 -13.85 0.63 13.56
C VAL A 89 -13.57 1.89 14.41
N ARG A 90 -14.40 2.19 15.42
CA ARG A 90 -14.16 3.32 16.33
C ARG A 90 -12.88 3.15 17.13
N GLN A 91 -12.61 1.94 17.62
CA GLN A 91 -11.33 1.64 18.29
C GLN A 91 -10.15 1.69 17.30
N GLY A 92 -10.35 1.28 16.05
CA GLY A 92 -9.37 1.45 14.98
C GLY A 92 -9.03 2.93 14.72
N TRP A 93 -9.99 3.84 14.80
CA TRP A 93 -9.71 5.29 14.70
C TRP A 93 -8.90 5.80 15.89
N TRP A 94 -9.17 5.37 17.12
CA TRP A 94 -8.33 5.72 18.27
C TRP A 94 -6.89 5.24 18.10
N LEU A 95 -6.73 4.00 17.64
CA LEU A 95 -5.41 3.45 17.33
C LEU A 95 -4.72 4.26 16.21
N SER A 96 -5.44 4.63 15.15
CA SER A 96 -4.90 5.42 14.05
C SER A 96 -4.48 6.82 14.48
N ILE A 97 -5.20 7.45 15.41
CA ILE A 97 -4.83 8.75 16.00
C ILE A 97 -3.54 8.60 16.82
N ALA A 98 -3.45 7.59 17.69
CA ALA A 98 -2.25 7.34 18.49
C ALA A 98 -1.02 7.11 17.62
N LEU A 99 -1.15 6.25 16.60
CA LEU A 99 -0.07 5.99 15.63
C LEU A 99 0.28 7.22 14.80
N SER A 100 -0.71 8.05 14.45
CA SER A 100 -0.48 9.30 13.73
C SER A 100 0.34 10.29 14.56
N ILE A 101 0.08 10.39 15.84
CA ILE A 101 0.87 11.26 16.74
C ILE A 101 2.34 10.82 16.74
N VAL A 102 2.58 9.50 16.84
CA VAL A 102 3.94 8.95 16.77
C VAL A 102 4.58 9.25 15.42
N GLY A 103 3.87 8.98 14.32
CA GLY A 103 4.40 9.18 12.97
C GLY A 103 4.64 10.67 12.65
N VAL A 104 3.73 11.56 13.04
CA VAL A 104 3.92 13.02 12.91
C VAL A 104 5.13 13.46 13.73
N GLY A 105 5.29 12.96 14.95
CA GLY A 105 6.46 13.24 15.78
C GLY A 105 7.77 12.86 15.09
N ILE A 106 7.83 11.65 14.51
CA ILE A 106 9.02 11.17 13.76
C ILE A 106 9.28 12.05 12.54
N LEU A 107 8.25 12.32 11.72
CA LEU A 107 8.39 13.08 10.47
C LEU A 107 8.64 14.58 10.70
N SER A 108 8.30 15.11 11.88
CA SER A 108 8.56 16.51 12.23
C SER A 108 10.01 16.77 12.64
N HIS A 109 10.77 15.70 12.95
CA HIS A 109 12.19 15.77 13.30
C HIS A 109 13.02 14.92 12.30
N PRO A 110 13.00 15.26 11.01
CA PRO A 110 13.58 14.44 9.96
C PRO A 110 15.11 14.49 9.94
N GLU A 111 15.73 15.41 10.68
CA GLU A 111 17.16 15.70 10.67
C GLU A 111 17.98 14.43 10.98
N ILE A 112 17.47 13.55 11.87
CA ILE A 112 18.13 12.28 12.25
C ILE A 112 18.29 11.35 11.04
N PHE A 113 17.27 11.28 10.19
CA PHE A 113 17.27 10.41 9.00
C PHE A 113 18.06 11.03 7.85
N LEU A 114 17.94 12.36 7.67
CA LEU A 114 18.56 13.08 6.57
C LEU A 114 20.09 13.21 6.75
N SER A 115 20.57 13.27 7.99
CA SER A 115 22.02 13.26 8.28
C SER A 115 22.73 12.01 7.75
N ILE A 116 22.01 10.89 7.59
CA ILE A 116 22.53 9.65 7.01
C ILE A 116 22.66 9.77 5.48
N ALA A 117 21.76 10.52 4.84
CA ALA A 117 21.73 10.65 3.37
C ALA A 117 22.86 11.52 2.81
N LYS A 118 23.48 12.39 3.63
CA LYS A 118 24.58 13.28 3.22
C LYS A 118 24.28 14.06 1.95
N ALA A 119 23.03 14.54 1.81
CA ALA A 119 22.61 15.36 0.68
C ALA A 119 23.21 16.78 0.74
N SER A 120 23.13 17.53 -0.38
CA SER A 120 23.51 18.93 -0.36
C SER A 120 22.57 19.74 0.56
N PRO A 121 23.03 20.84 1.16
CA PRO A 121 22.20 21.63 2.07
C PRO A 121 20.87 22.10 1.46
N GLU A 122 20.85 22.36 0.15
CA GLU A 122 19.64 22.75 -0.56
C GLU A 122 18.63 21.60 -0.68
N VAL A 123 19.09 20.42 -1.06
CA VAL A 123 18.27 19.19 -1.14
C VAL A 123 17.75 18.82 0.24
N GLU A 124 18.58 18.93 1.28
CA GLU A 124 18.20 18.64 2.65
C GLU A 124 17.10 19.59 3.13
N ALA A 125 17.24 20.89 2.88
CA ALA A 125 16.22 21.88 3.27
C ALA A 125 14.86 21.60 2.61
N LYS A 126 14.86 21.26 1.32
CA LYS A 126 13.63 20.89 0.58
C LYS A 126 13.03 19.57 1.10
N ALA A 127 13.87 18.58 1.41
CA ALA A 127 13.43 17.29 1.99
C ALA A 127 12.81 17.47 3.38
N VAL A 128 13.41 18.31 4.25
CA VAL A 128 12.86 18.68 5.56
C VAL A 128 11.48 19.31 5.39
N LEU A 129 11.35 20.28 4.49
CA LEU A 129 10.08 20.96 4.24
C LEU A 129 9.02 19.98 3.71
N TYR A 130 9.39 19.11 2.77
CA TYR A 130 8.52 18.06 2.25
C TYR A 130 8.00 17.17 3.37
N LEU A 131 8.90 16.66 4.24
CA LEU A 131 8.54 15.76 5.34
C LEU A 131 7.64 16.44 6.38
N LYS A 132 7.91 17.68 6.72
CA LYS A 132 7.06 18.48 7.63
C LYS A 132 5.66 18.69 7.04
N ILE A 133 5.54 18.92 5.75
CA ILE A 133 4.25 19.07 5.08
C ILE A 133 3.50 17.74 5.04
N ILE A 134 4.14 16.67 4.53
CA ILE A 134 3.48 15.37 4.38
C ILE A 134 3.05 14.77 5.71
N ALA A 135 3.71 15.12 6.82
CA ALA A 135 3.33 14.72 8.17
C ALA A 135 1.87 15.10 8.49
N TRP A 136 1.36 16.25 8.00
CA TRP A 136 -0.04 16.66 8.17
C TRP A 136 -1.04 15.80 7.39
N GLY A 137 -0.57 15.05 6.41
CA GLY A 137 -1.38 14.07 5.68
C GLY A 137 -1.47 12.71 6.37
N LEU A 138 -0.58 12.43 7.33
CA LEU A 138 -0.49 11.14 7.98
C LEU A 138 -1.75 10.78 8.78
N PRO A 139 -2.38 11.67 9.57
CA PRO A 139 -3.62 11.35 10.28
C PRO A 139 -4.75 10.94 9.33
N ALA A 140 -4.91 11.66 8.21
CA ALA A 140 -5.90 11.31 7.19
C ALA A 140 -5.60 9.95 6.55
N SER A 141 -4.33 9.69 6.25
CA SER A 141 -3.89 8.41 5.67
C SER A 141 -4.13 7.24 6.63
N MET A 142 -3.85 7.40 7.92
CA MET A 142 -4.10 6.36 8.92
C MET A 142 -5.61 6.12 9.12
N ALA A 143 -6.41 7.17 9.22
CA ALA A 143 -7.87 7.05 9.29
C ALA A 143 -8.43 6.37 8.03
N MET A 144 -7.91 6.70 6.85
CA MET A 144 -8.28 6.04 5.60
C MET A 144 -7.97 4.53 5.63
N ARG A 145 -6.87 4.10 6.28
CA ARG A 145 -6.55 2.66 6.42
C ARG A 145 -7.59 1.90 7.23
N VAL A 146 -8.16 2.51 8.26
CA VAL A 146 -9.29 1.95 9.02
C VAL A 146 -10.51 1.74 8.10
N MET A 147 -10.81 2.73 7.24
CA MET A 147 -11.91 2.62 6.29
C MET A 147 -11.65 1.56 5.21
N VAL A 148 -10.43 1.48 4.70
CA VAL A 148 -10.01 0.41 3.77
C VAL A 148 -10.20 -0.96 4.42
N ALA A 149 -9.80 -1.12 5.70
CA ALA A 149 -9.99 -2.37 6.44
C ALA A 149 -11.47 -2.75 6.55
N LEU A 150 -12.34 -1.79 6.86
CA LEU A 150 -13.80 -2.01 6.90
C LEU A 150 -14.33 -2.46 5.54
N HIS A 151 -14.02 -1.71 4.46
CA HIS A 151 -14.54 -2.03 3.12
C HIS A 151 -14.08 -3.41 2.62
N ASN A 152 -12.84 -3.78 2.91
CA ASN A 152 -12.31 -5.11 2.61
C ASN A 152 -13.05 -6.17 3.43
N ALA A 153 -13.20 -5.96 4.74
CA ALA A 153 -13.86 -6.89 5.64
C ALA A 153 -15.31 -7.22 5.24
N VAL A 154 -16.04 -6.22 4.69
CA VAL A 154 -17.43 -6.37 4.24
C VAL A 154 -17.57 -6.67 2.75
N SER A 155 -16.48 -7.07 2.08
CA SER A 155 -16.44 -7.43 0.66
C SER A 155 -16.88 -6.30 -0.31
N LYS A 156 -16.56 -5.05 0.01
CA LYS A 156 -16.85 -3.86 -0.82
C LYS A 156 -15.59 -3.07 -1.20
N PRO A 157 -14.48 -3.69 -1.64
CA PRO A 157 -13.24 -2.98 -1.96
C PRO A 157 -13.37 -2.00 -3.12
N ALA A 158 -14.30 -2.23 -4.05
CA ALA A 158 -14.51 -1.38 -5.23
C ALA A 158 -14.74 0.09 -4.89
N ILE A 159 -15.36 0.40 -3.75
CA ILE A 159 -15.59 1.78 -3.31
C ILE A 159 -14.26 2.51 -3.09
N ILE A 160 -13.34 1.85 -2.41
CA ILE A 160 -12.00 2.40 -2.18
C ILE A 160 -11.25 2.56 -3.50
N THR A 161 -11.35 1.60 -4.41
CA THR A 161 -10.75 1.67 -5.74
C THR A 161 -11.23 2.90 -6.52
N TRP A 162 -12.54 3.17 -6.52
CA TRP A 162 -13.08 4.36 -7.19
C TRP A 162 -12.58 5.66 -6.56
N LEU A 163 -12.46 5.71 -5.22
CA LEU A 163 -11.86 6.86 -4.54
C LEU A 163 -10.39 7.04 -4.95
N GLN A 164 -9.61 5.96 -5.02
CA GLN A 164 -8.21 6.03 -5.46
C GLN A 164 -8.09 6.51 -6.90
N ILE A 165 -8.90 5.99 -7.82
CA ILE A 165 -8.93 6.43 -9.23
C ILE A 165 -9.33 7.90 -9.33
N SER A 166 -10.39 8.34 -8.65
CA SER A 166 -10.83 9.74 -8.68
C SER A 166 -9.74 10.69 -8.15
N GLY A 167 -9.02 10.27 -7.11
CA GLY A 167 -7.91 11.02 -6.59
C GLY A 167 -6.75 11.15 -7.59
N LEU A 168 -6.49 10.12 -8.40
CA LEU A 168 -5.48 10.20 -9.46
C LEU A 168 -5.79 11.34 -10.45
N PHE A 169 -7.04 11.43 -10.89
CA PHE A 169 -7.47 12.51 -11.78
C PHE A 169 -7.39 13.89 -11.12
N LEU A 170 -7.69 13.99 -9.83
CA LEU A 170 -7.61 15.25 -9.09
C LEU A 170 -6.15 15.66 -8.84
N LYS A 171 -5.27 14.70 -8.65
CA LYS A 171 -3.86 14.95 -8.32
C LYS A 171 -3.09 15.59 -9.46
N ILE A 172 -3.40 15.23 -10.71
CA ILE A 172 -2.70 15.80 -11.89
C ILE A 172 -2.79 17.33 -11.92
N PRO A 173 -3.99 17.94 -11.96
CA PRO A 173 -4.08 19.39 -11.99
C PRO A 173 -3.59 20.05 -10.69
N LEU A 174 -3.77 19.39 -9.54
CA LEU A 174 -3.31 19.92 -8.27
C LEU A 174 -1.78 19.95 -8.19
N ASN A 175 -1.12 18.88 -8.62
CA ASN A 175 0.34 18.83 -8.73
C ASN A 175 0.84 19.88 -9.73
N ALA A 176 0.21 20.00 -10.92
CA ALA A 176 0.61 20.97 -11.91
C ALA A 176 0.54 22.40 -11.34
N TRP A 177 -0.51 22.71 -10.63
CA TRP A 177 -0.68 24.02 -10.01
C TRP A 177 0.32 24.30 -8.90
N LEU A 178 0.60 23.33 -8.01
CA LEU A 178 1.45 23.55 -6.84
C LEU A 178 2.95 23.38 -7.16
N ILE A 179 3.32 22.47 -8.07
CA ILE A 179 4.73 22.26 -8.45
C ILE A 179 5.23 23.39 -9.32
N TYR A 180 4.47 23.76 -10.37
CA TYR A 180 4.91 24.72 -11.37
C TYR A 180 4.43 26.16 -11.11
N GLY A 181 3.52 26.33 -10.13
CA GLY A 181 2.91 27.63 -9.85
C GLY A 181 1.75 27.98 -10.79
N GLY A 182 1.15 29.13 -10.55
CA GLY A 182 0.03 29.66 -11.31
C GLY A 182 -1.05 30.27 -10.44
N LEU A 183 -1.97 31.05 -11.01
CA LEU A 183 -3.03 31.73 -10.27
C LEU A 183 -2.52 32.51 -9.04
N SER A 184 -1.41 33.26 -9.20
CA SER A 184 -0.76 34.06 -8.17
C SER A 184 -0.04 33.26 -7.04
N LEU A 185 0.18 31.94 -7.23
CA LEU A 185 1.04 31.14 -6.39
C LEU A 185 2.40 30.95 -7.04
N ASP A 186 3.46 31.07 -6.25
CA ASP A 186 4.81 30.75 -6.69
C ASP A 186 5.00 29.25 -6.84
N ALA A 187 5.90 28.84 -7.73
CA ALA A 187 6.25 27.44 -7.92
C ALA A 187 6.92 26.87 -6.67
N MET A 188 6.40 25.74 -6.17
CA MET A 188 6.86 25.15 -4.91
C MET A 188 7.73 23.90 -5.10
N GLY A 189 7.77 23.31 -6.30
CA GLY A 189 8.54 22.10 -6.56
C GLY A 189 8.09 20.90 -5.72
N ALA A 190 9.03 20.16 -5.12
CA ALA A 190 8.74 19.00 -4.29
C ALA A 190 7.82 19.28 -3.08
N PRO A 191 7.99 20.37 -2.31
CA PRO A 191 7.02 20.76 -1.28
C PRO A 191 5.59 20.94 -1.80
N GLY A 192 5.40 21.45 -3.00
CA GLY A 192 4.09 21.58 -3.66
C GLY A 192 3.43 20.21 -3.90
N CYS A 193 4.21 19.23 -4.32
CA CYS A 193 3.78 17.84 -4.45
C CYS A 193 3.32 17.24 -3.10
N ALA A 194 4.01 17.54 -2.00
CA ALA A 194 3.61 17.13 -0.66
C ALA A 194 2.24 17.72 -0.27
N ILE A 195 2.01 19.01 -0.52
CA ILE A 195 0.73 19.69 -0.25
C ILE A 195 -0.40 19.01 -1.04
N ALA A 196 -0.19 18.74 -2.35
CA ALA A 196 -1.17 18.04 -3.17
C ALA A 196 -1.53 16.67 -2.57
N THR A 197 -0.53 15.92 -2.12
CA THR A 197 -0.73 14.60 -1.48
C THR A 197 -1.53 14.73 -0.17
N VAL A 198 -1.23 15.72 0.66
CA VAL A 198 -1.98 15.99 1.91
C VAL A 198 -3.45 16.29 1.60
N ILE A 199 -3.72 17.18 0.65
CA ILE A 199 -5.09 17.55 0.25
C ILE A 199 -5.86 16.30 -0.21
N ILE A 200 -5.26 15.45 -1.02
CA ILE A 200 -5.89 14.23 -1.52
C ILE A 200 -6.15 13.23 -0.40
N ASN A 201 -5.22 13.03 0.52
CA ASN A 201 -5.41 12.13 1.65
C ASN A 201 -6.60 12.56 2.52
N TRP A 202 -6.73 13.86 2.81
CA TRP A 202 -7.89 14.39 3.52
C TRP A 202 -9.18 14.28 2.71
N ALA A 203 -9.14 14.55 1.41
CA ALA A 203 -10.30 14.39 0.53
C ALA A 203 -10.76 12.92 0.48
N TRP A 204 -9.86 11.96 0.38
CA TRP A 204 -10.19 10.53 0.43
C TRP A 204 -10.81 10.12 1.76
N MET A 205 -10.20 10.54 2.87
CA MET A 205 -10.72 10.24 4.21
C MET A 205 -12.13 10.80 4.39
N LEU A 206 -12.35 12.06 4.03
CA LEU A 206 -13.65 12.71 4.16
C LEU A 206 -14.69 12.05 3.24
N SER A 207 -14.32 11.73 1.99
CA SER A 207 -15.21 11.07 1.03
C SER A 207 -15.59 9.67 1.49
N ALA A 208 -14.62 8.87 1.97
CA ALA A 208 -14.89 7.55 2.51
C ALA A 208 -15.79 7.62 3.76
N GLY A 209 -15.52 8.59 4.65
CA GLY A 209 -16.35 8.85 5.82
C GLY A 209 -17.79 9.21 5.45
N LEU A 210 -17.97 10.08 4.44
CA LEU A 210 -19.30 10.47 3.95
C LEU A 210 -20.05 9.28 3.32
N ILE A 211 -19.33 8.41 2.58
CA ILE A 211 -19.92 7.19 2.00
C ILE A 211 -20.41 6.25 3.11
N ILE A 212 -19.64 6.07 4.18
CA ILE A 212 -20.05 5.26 5.33
C ILE A 212 -21.24 5.91 6.05
N TYR A 213 -21.23 7.22 6.23
CA TYR A 213 -22.29 7.96 6.92
C TYR A 213 -23.61 7.92 6.17
N ARG A 214 -23.62 8.15 4.83
CA ARG A 214 -24.82 8.21 4.00
C ARG A 214 -25.26 6.88 3.42
N GLY A 215 -24.36 5.90 3.36
CA GLY A 215 -24.63 4.61 2.71
C GLY A 215 -25.53 3.74 3.56
N SER A 216 -26.73 3.41 3.06
CA SER A 216 -27.71 2.55 3.75
C SER A 216 -27.10 1.19 4.15
N PHE A 217 -26.21 0.63 3.33
CA PHE A 217 -25.49 -0.61 3.64
C PHE A 217 -24.64 -0.50 4.91
N TYR A 218 -24.05 0.68 5.20
CA TYR A 218 -23.16 0.87 6.34
C TYR A 218 -23.87 1.20 7.64
N GLN A 219 -25.14 1.63 7.57
CA GLN A 219 -25.95 1.96 8.76
C GLN A 219 -26.10 0.77 9.70
N ILE A 220 -26.15 -0.47 9.15
CA ILE A 220 -26.24 -1.69 9.97
C ILE A 220 -25.03 -1.89 10.92
N PHE A 221 -23.90 -1.27 10.64
CA PHE A 221 -22.71 -1.38 11.48
C PHE A 221 -22.68 -0.36 12.61
N GLY A 222 -23.52 0.68 12.57
CA GLY A 222 -23.60 1.70 13.61
C GLY A 222 -22.28 2.43 13.88
N VAL A 223 -21.47 2.68 12.82
CA VAL A 223 -20.13 3.28 12.96
C VAL A 223 -20.19 4.65 13.60
N TYR A 224 -21.20 5.45 13.25
CA TYR A 224 -21.40 6.83 13.72
C TYR A 224 -22.53 7.00 14.74
N ASP A 225 -23.20 5.90 15.15
CA ASP A 225 -24.40 5.98 16.01
C ASP A 225 -24.10 6.46 17.43
N LYS A 226 -22.88 6.18 17.90
CA LYS A 226 -22.47 6.54 19.24
C LYS A 226 -20.97 6.89 19.29
N PHE A 227 -20.61 7.75 20.22
CA PHE A 227 -19.23 7.95 20.59
C PHE A 227 -18.79 6.80 21.52
N SER A 228 -17.69 6.13 21.20
CA SER A 228 -17.07 5.13 22.07
C SER A 228 -15.72 5.66 22.54
N PRO A 229 -15.49 5.78 23.84
CA PRO A 229 -14.17 6.13 24.36
C PRO A 229 -13.15 5.05 24.02
N PRO A 230 -11.84 5.35 24.09
CA PRO A 230 -10.80 4.37 23.86
C PRO A 230 -10.89 3.23 24.87
N ASP A 231 -11.03 2.01 24.39
CA ASP A 231 -11.00 0.77 25.18
C ASP A 231 -9.57 0.20 25.13
N THR A 232 -8.88 0.28 26.26
CA THR A 232 -7.49 -0.14 26.37
C THR A 232 -7.29 -1.62 26.03
N HIS A 233 -8.24 -2.48 26.35
CA HIS A 233 -8.16 -3.91 26.05
C HIS A 233 -8.28 -4.19 24.55
N LYS A 234 -9.24 -3.55 23.87
CA LYS A 234 -9.41 -3.65 22.42
C LYS A 234 -8.24 -3.02 21.66
N LEU A 235 -7.80 -1.84 22.08
CA LEU A 235 -6.63 -1.19 21.50
C LEU A 235 -5.37 -2.03 21.64
N TRP A 236 -5.17 -2.66 22.80
CA TRP A 236 -4.05 -3.57 23.00
C TRP A 236 -4.14 -4.82 22.13
N THR A 237 -5.34 -5.37 21.97
CA THR A 237 -5.58 -6.52 21.09
C THR A 237 -5.26 -6.19 19.63
N LEU A 238 -5.76 -5.04 19.12
CA LEU A 238 -5.44 -4.54 17.78
C LEU A 238 -3.94 -4.32 17.61
N PHE A 239 -3.30 -3.68 18.59
CA PHE A 239 -1.87 -3.41 18.57
C PHE A 239 -1.05 -4.71 18.60
N LYS A 240 -1.38 -5.64 19.49
CA LYS A 240 -0.68 -6.92 19.63
C LYS A 240 -0.74 -7.77 18.35
N LEU A 241 -1.85 -7.74 17.64
CA LEU A 241 -2.00 -8.43 16.37
C LEU A 241 -1.36 -7.65 15.22
N GLY A 242 -1.45 -6.34 15.25
CA GLY A 242 -0.97 -5.48 14.17
C GLY A 242 0.52 -5.17 14.21
N ALA A 243 1.14 -5.08 15.40
CA ALA A 243 2.55 -4.75 15.52
C ALA A 243 3.48 -5.76 14.82
N PRO A 244 3.28 -7.08 14.90
CA PRO A 244 4.04 -8.04 14.10
C PRO A 244 3.84 -7.86 12.59
N ILE A 245 2.63 -7.44 12.14
CA ILE A 245 2.35 -7.17 10.73
C ILE A 245 3.14 -5.93 10.28
N GLY A 246 3.09 -4.85 11.06
CA GLY A 246 3.86 -3.64 10.79
C GLY A 246 5.36 -3.88 10.78
N LEU A 247 5.86 -4.67 11.73
CA LEU A 247 7.27 -5.05 11.78
C LEU A 247 7.68 -5.89 10.56
N SER A 248 6.84 -6.82 10.12
CA SER A 248 7.08 -7.62 8.92
C SER A 248 7.22 -6.72 7.68
N TYR A 249 6.35 -5.72 7.52
CA TYR A 249 6.42 -4.77 6.42
C TYR A 249 7.68 -3.89 6.51
N LEU A 250 8.06 -3.45 7.70
CA LEU A 250 9.31 -2.70 7.89
C LEU A 250 10.54 -3.52 7.51
N ILE A 251 10.60 -4.77 7.95
CA ILE A 251 11.70 -5.68 7.61
C ILE A 251 11.75 -5.88 6.10
N GLU A 252 10.61 -6.09 5.44
CA GLU A 252 10.52 -6.28 4.00
C GLU A 252 11.07 -5.05 3.24
N VAL A 253 10.56 -3.84 3.52
CA VAL A 253 11.02 -2.60 2.88
C VAL A 253 12.50 -2.35 3.15
N THR A 254 12.96 -2.56 4.39
CA THR A 254 14.36 -2.37 4.78
C THR A 254 15.27 -3.39 4.08
N SER A 255 14.83 -4.64 3.91
CA SER A 255 15.57 -5.67 3.20
C SER A 255 15.81 -5.32 1.74
N PHE A 256 14.81 -4.78 1.04
CA PHE A 256 14.97 -4.29 -0.32
C PHE A 256 15.95 -3.11 -0.41
N ALA A 257 15.90 -2.20 0.55
CA ALA A 257 16.84 -1.07 0.62
C ALA A 257 18.29 -1.56 0.84
N PHE A 258 18.49 -2.50 1.76
CA PHE A 258 19.82 -3.11 1.98
C PHE A 258 20.31 -3.89 0.76
N MET A 259 19.45 -4.63 0.09
CA MET A 259 19.80 -5.34 -1.14
C MET A 259 20.33 -4.37 -2.20
N ALA A 260 19.61 -3.26 -2.44
CA ALA A 260 20.06 -2.22 -3.37
C ALA A 260 21.43 -1.63 -2.96
N LEU A 261 21.65 -1.41 -1.65
CA LEU A 261 22.90 -0.90 -1.11
C LEU A 261 24.08 -1.88 -1.35
N PHE A 262 23.85 -3.19 -1.17
CA PHE A 262 24.89 -4.19 -1.45
C PHE A 262 25.18 -4.31 -2.94
N ILE A 263 24.15 -4.26 -3.80
CA ILE A 263 24.32 -4.29 -5.25
C ILE A 263 25.08 -3.05 -5.75
N ALA A 264 24.88 -1.88 -5.11
CA ALA A 264 25.62 -0.67 -5.46
C ALA A 264 27.16 -0.86 -5.36
N ARG A 265 27.63 -1.76 -4.49
CA ARG A 265 29.07 -2.11 -4.37
C ARG A 265 29.60 -2.88 -5.58
N LEU A 266 28.73 -3.51 -6.37
CA LEU A 266 29.10 -4.22 -7.60
C LEU A 266 29.23 -3.28 -8.81
N GLY A 267 28.89 -2.01 -8.64
CA GLY A 267 29.01 -0.98 -9.66
C GLY A 267 27.66 -0.48 -10.19
N THR A 268 27.72 0.62 -10.93
CA THR A 268 26.55 1.35 -11.41
C THR A 268 25.72 0.56 -12.43
N ILE A 269 26.36 -0.26 -13.26
CA ILE A 269 25.69 -1.11 -14.27
C ILE A 269 24.80 -2.16 -13.58
N ALA A 270 25.34 -2.86 -12.58
CA ALA A 270 24.60 -3.86 -11.82
C ALA A 270 23.42 -3.23 -11.05
N LEU A 271 23.64 -2.08 -10.42
CA LEU A 271 22.61 -1.34 -9.72
C LEU A 271 21.49 -0.87 -10.65
N ALA A 272 21.83 -0.33 -11.83
CA ALA A 272 20.85 0.11 -12.82
C ALA A 272 20.00 -1.06 -13.34
N GLY A 273 20.64 -2.21 -13.65
CA GLY A 273 19.94 -3.42 -14.05
C GLY A 273 18.99 -3.92 -12.97
N HIS A 274 19.45 -3.96 -11.72
CA HIS A 274 18.61 -4.31 -10.56
C HIS A 274 17.42 -3.36 -10.41
N GLN A 275 17.63 -2.05 -10.56
CA GLN A 275 16.56 -1.05 -10.39
C GLN A 275 15.42 -1.24 -11.41
N ILE A 276 15.73 -1.56 -12.67
CA ILE A 276 14.74 -1.88 -13.70
C ILE A 276 13.89 -3.08 -13.26
N VAL A 277 14.56 -4.16 -12.84
CA VAL A 277 13.89 -5.39 -12.44
C VAL A 277 13.08 -5.20 -11.14
N ALA A 278 13.59 -4.41 -10.19
CA ALA A 278 12.89 -4.08 -8.96
C ALA A 278 11.60 -3.26 -9.21
N ASN A 279 11.65 -2.29 -10.14
CA ASN A 279 10.46 -1.54 -10.54
C ASN A 279 9.39 -2.46 -11.15
N LEU A 280 9.79 -3.34 -12.05
CA LEU A 280 8.87 -4.33 -12.61
C LEU A 280 8.33 -5.25 -11.51
N GLY A 281 9.19 -5.71 -10.61
CA GLY A 281 8.82 -6.54 -9.45
C GLY A 281 7.78 -5.89 -8.57
N THR A 282 7.89 -4.59 -8.31
CA THR A 282 6.91 -3.83 -7.54
C THR A 282 5.52 -3.85 -8.17
N VAL A 283 5.44 -3.69 -9.50
CA VAL A 283 4.16 -3.77 -10.23
C VAL A 283 3.60 -5.19 -10.18
N LEU A 284 4.44 -6.20 -10.40
CA LEU A 284 4.05 -7.60 -10.39
C LEU A 284 3.57 -8.05 -8.99
N TYR A 285 4.18 -7.53 -7.93
CA TYR A 285 3.81 -7.80 -6.53
C TYR A 285 2.37 -7.38 -6.20
N MET A 286 1.80 -6.39 -6.89
CA MET A 286 0.42 -5.96 -6.63
C MET A 286 -0.60 -7.06 -6.94
N LEU A 287 -0.27 -7.98 -7.83
CA LEU A 287 -1.16 -9.09 -8.19
C LEU A 287 -1.31 -10.11 -7.03
N PRO A 288 -0.24 -10.75 -6.53
CA PRO A 288 -0.36 -11.65 -5.38
C PRO A 288 -0.85 -10.94 -4.13
N LEU A 289 -0.49 -9.68 -3.90
CA LEU A 289 -0.98 -8.89 -2.77
C LEU A 289 -2.51 -8.73 -2.82
N SER A 290 -3.07 -8.34 -3.96
CA SER A 290 -4.50 -8.13 -4.11
C SER A 290 -5.31 -9.42 -3.96
N LEU A 291 -4.81 -10.53 -4.52
CA LEU A 291 -5.39 -11.86 -4.35
C LEU A 291 -5.32 -12.32 -2.88
N SER A 292 -4.23 -12.02 -2.19
CA SER A 292 -4.02 -12.38 -0.79
C SER A 292 -4.92 -11.60 0.17
N ILE A 293 -5.13 -10.29 -0.08
CA ILE A 293 -6.10 -9.47 0.68
C ILE A 293 -7.51 -10.04 0.50
N ALA A 294 -7.92 -10.36 -0.73
CA ALA A 294 -9.21 -10.97 -1.01
C ALA A 294 -9.36 -12.34 -0.33
N THR A 295 -8.30 -13.15 -0.32
CA THR A 295 -8.25 -14.44 0.36
C THR A 295 -8.46 -14.28 1.86
N SER A 296 -7.72 -13.37 2.51
CA SER A 296 -7.87 -13.08 3.94
C SER A 296 -9.30 -12.67 4.30
N THR A 297 -9.95 -11.86 3.45
CA THR A 297 -11.35 -11.47 3.62
C THR A 297 -12.29 -12.69 3.60
N LEU A 298 -12.15 -13.58 2.61
CA LEU A 298 -13.01 -14.76 2.48
C LEU A 298 -12.75 -15.78 3.60
N VAL A 299 -11.51 -15.95 4.01
CA VAL A 299 -11.11 -16.85 5.11
C VAL A 299 -11.68 -16.32 6.44
N SER A 300 -11.45 -15.05 6.78
CA SER A 300 -11.95 -14.45 8.01
C SER A 300 -13.48 -14.50 8.11
N GLN A 301 -14.20 -14.21 7.02
CA GLN A 301 -15.66 -14.35 6.98
C GLN A 301 -16.12 -15.80 7.16
N SER A 302 -15.40 -16.75 6.60
CA SER A 302 -15.72 -18.18 6.75
C SER A 302 -15.51 -18.69 8.18
N ILE A 303 -14.43 -18.24 8.84
CA ILE A 303 -14.15 -18.52 10.25
C ILE A 303 -15.23 -17.91 11.13
N GLY A 304 -15.55 -16.62 10.91
CA GLY A 304 -16.60 -15.94 11.67
C GLY A 304 -17.97 -16.56 11.51
N ALA A 305 -18.26 -17.17 10.36
CA ALA A 305 -19.49 -17.92 10.10
C ALA A 305 -19.52 -19.33 10.75
N ASP A 306 -18.53 -19.68 11.56
CA ASP A 306 -18.34 -21.00 12.16
C ASP A 306 -18.25 -22.14 11.13
N LYS A 307 -17.56 -21.87 10.01
CA LYS A 307 -17.34 -22.82 8.91
C LYS A 307 -15.84 -23.08 8.66
N PRO A 308 -15.11 -23.68 9.61
CA PRO A 308 -13.66 -23.85 9.49
C PRO A 308 -13.25 -24.74 8.31
N THR A 309 -14.09 -25.70 7.90
CA THR A 309 -13.87 -26.52 6.72
C THR A 309 -13.91 -25.67 5.44
N LEU A 310 -14.87 -24.75 5.35
CA LEU A 310 -14.95 -23.82 4.22
C LEU A 310 -13.74 -22.86 4.21
N ALA A 311 -13.32 -22.36 5.35
CA ALA A 311 -12.14 -21.51 5.47
C ALA A 311 -10.88 -22.21 4.93
N LYS A 312 -10.67 -23.49 5.31
CA LYS A 312 -9.57 -24.32 4.76
C LYS A 312 -9.69 -24.53 3.25
N GLU A 313 -10.89 -24.79 2.75
CA GLU A 313 -11.13 -24.96 1.32
C GLU A 313 -10.79 -23.69 0.52
N VAL A 314 -11.27 -22.54 1.01
CA VAL A 314 -10.99 -21.24 0.41
C VAL A 314 -9.49 -20.94 0.47
N ALA A 315 -8.84 -21.16 1.61
CA ALA A 315 -7.40 -20.96 1.76
C ALA A 315 -6.58 -21.76 0.73
N TRP A 316 -6.83 -23.07 0.61
CA TRP A 316 -6.13 -23.91 -0.35
C TRP A 316 -6.44 -23.55 -1.81
N SER A 317 -7.73 -23.29 -2.12
CA SER A 317 -8.14 -22.89 -3.48
C SER A 317 -7.47 -21.59 -3.89
N SER A 318 -7.41 -20.62 -2.98
CA SER A 318 -6.79 -19.32 -3.23
C SER A 318 -5.27 -19.42 -3.36
N LEU A 319 -4.61 -20.22 -2.51
CA LEU A 319 -3.16 -20.44 -2.58
C LEU A 319 -2.75 -21.06 -3.91
N ILE A 320 -3.45 -22.10 -4.35
CA ILE A 320 -3.18 -22.76 -5.64
C ILE A 320 -3.44 -21.80 -6.80
N PHE A 321 -4.54 -21.06 -6.77
CA PHE A 321 -4.90 -20.13 -7.82
C PHE A 321 -3.93 -18.97 -7.91
N THR A 322 -3.58 -18.33 -6.77
CA THR A 322 -2.63 -17.21 -6.71
C THR A 322 -1.27 -17.64 -7.20
N THR A 323 -0.76 -18.79 -6.74
CA THR A 323 0.52 -19.33 -7.19
C THR A 323 0.49 -19.66 -8.68
N GLY A 324 -0.57 -20.29 -9.17
CA GLY A 324 -0.73 -20.62 -10.60
C GLY A 324 -0.74 -19.38 -11.51
N ILE A 325 -1.45 -18.32 -11.12
CA ILE A 325 -1.42 -17.05 -11.85
C ILE A 325 -0.02 -16.44 -11.81
N CYS A 326 0.63 -16.39 -10.64
CA CYS A 326 1.96 -15.80 -10.53
C CYS A 326 3.02 -16.57 -11.32
N VAL A 327 2.93 -17.89 -11.37
CA VAL A 327 3.76 -18.72 -12.28
C VAL A 327 3.52 -18.33 -13.73
N THR A 328 2.26 -18.21 -14.14
CA THR A 328 1.91 -17.83 -15.52
C THR A 328 2.43 -16.45 -15.87
N VAL A 329 2.26 -15.47 -14.98
CA VAL A 329 2.77 -14.10 -15.16
C VAL A 329 4.30 -14.08 -15.17
N GLY A 330 4.95 -14.83 -14.28
CA GLY A 330 6.40 -14.98 -14.26
C GLY A 330 6.95 -15.55 -15.57
N LEU A 331 6.28 -16.57 -16.13
CA LEU A 331 6.63 -17.14 -17.44
C LEU A 331 6.43 -16.13 -18.57
N ILE A 332 5.32 -15.36 -18.56
CA ILE A 332 5.07 -14.31 -19.54
C ILE A 332 6.18 -13.27 -19.48
N VAL A 333 6.53 -12.79 -18.28
CA VAL A 333 7.60 -11.81 -18.07
C VAL A 333 8.94 -12.35 -18.56
N TRP A 334 9.23 -13.61 -18.31
CA TRP A 334 10.47 -14.24 -18.79
C TRP A 334 10.51 -14.38 -20.32
N ILE A 335 9.39 -14.77 -20.96
CA ILE A 335 9.27 -14.89 -22.42
C ILE A 335 9.42 -13.51 -23.08
N PHE A 336 8.75 -12.49 -22.53
CA PHE A 336 8.73 -11.13 -23.07
C PHE A 336 9.80 -10.20 -22.46
N LYS A 337 10.85 -10.76 -21.88
CA LYS A 337 11.91 -9.97 -21.23
C LYS A 337 12.56 -8.92 -22.13
N TYR A 338 12.80 -9.23 -23.41
CA TYR A 338 13.40 -8.27 -24.35
C TYR A 338 12.47 -7.09 -24.66
N PRO A 339 11.21 -7.28 -25.10
CA PRO A 339 10.28 -6.18 -25.26
C PRO A 339 10.05 -5.35 -24.00
N LEU A 340 10.02 -5.99 -22.82
CA LEU A 340 9.85 -5.29 -21.54
C LEU A 340 11.07 -4.43 -21.22
N LEU A 341 12.29 -4.92 -21.49
CA LEU A 341 13.51 -4.14 -21.33
C LEU A 341 13.61 -2.97 -22.30
N ASP A 342 13.19 -3.18 -23.55
CA ASP A 342 13.22 -2.14 -24.57
C ASP A 342 12.33 -0.94 -24.23
N LEU A 343 11.28 -1.13 -23.40
CA LEU A 343 10.47 -0.02 -22.86
C LEU A 343 11.28 0.94 -21.96
N TYR A 344 12.33 0.43 -21.30
CA TYR A 344 13.22 1.24 -20.47
C TYR A 344 14.38 1.86 -21.26
N ALA A 345 14.59 1.41 -22.50
CA ALA A 345 15.69 1.83 -23.38
C ALA A 345 17.07 1.91 -22.68
N PRO A 346 17.48 0.87 -21.92
CA PRO A 346 18.73 0.92 -21.16
C PRO A 346 19.95 0.79 -22.07
N PRO A 347 21.11 1.34 -21.68
CA PRO A 347 22.40 1.05 -22.33
C PRO A 347 22.70 -0.44 -22.35
N GLU A 348 23.48 -0.91 -23.37
CA GLU A 348 23.76 -2.35 -23.58
C GLU A 348 24.28 -3.08 -22.34
N GLY A 349 25.25 -2.55 -21.61
CA GLY A 349 25.78 -3.19 -20.39
C GLY A 349 24.73 -3.33 -19.27
N VAL A 350 23.78 -2.39 -19.16
CA VAL A 350 22.66 -2.45 -18.22
C VAL A 350 21.64 -3.48 -18.70
N LYS A 351 21.42 -3.58 -20.01
CA LYS A 351 20.51 -4.55 -20.63
C LYS A 351 20.93 -5.99 -20.31
N GLU A 352 22.21 -6.32 -20.49
CA GLU A 352 22.76 -7.65 -20.20
C GLU A 352 22.60 -8.00 -18.70
N SER A 353 22.93 -7.07 -17.80
CA SER A 353 22.74 -7.25 -16.35
C SER A 353 21.27 -7.51 -16.00
N ALA A 354 20.34 -6.72 -16.55
CA ALA A 354 18.92 -6.86 -16.29
C ALA A 354 18.35 -8.18 -16.84
N ILE A 355 18.75 -8.63 -18.04
CA ILE A 355 18.27 -9.91 -18.64
C ILE A 355 18.52 -11.09 -17.70
N THR A 356 19.70 -11.16 -17.09
CA THR A 356 20.02 -12.22 -16.13
C THR A 356 19.07 -12.19 -14.93
N LEU A 357 18.72 -11.00 -14.44
CA LEU A 357 17.83 -10.83 -13.30
C LEU A 357 16.36 -11.15 -13.62
N PHE A 358 15.94 -11.11 -14.90
CA PHE A 358 14.57 -11.50 -15.29
C PHE A 358 14.27 -12.98 -15.02
N LEU A 359 15.26 -13.84 -15.08
CA LEU A 359 15.09 -15.24 -14.70
C LEU A 359 14.79 -15.34 -13.19
N PHE A 360 15.55 -14.60 -12.39
CA PHE A 360 15.37 -14.63 -10.94
C PHE A 360 14.00 -14.05 -10.52
N ILE A 361 13.51 -12.98 -11.16
CA ILE A 361 12.20 -12.43 -10.81
C ILE A 361 11.07 -13.40 -11.17
N ALA A 362 11.20 -14.18 -12.27
CA ALA A 362 10.22 -15.19 -12.62
C ALA A 362 10.12 -16.29 -11.55
N PHE A 363 11.25 -16.74 -11.01
CA PHE A 363 11.27 -17.68 -9.89
C PHE A 363 10.82 -17.05 -8.58
N TYR A 364 11.25 -15.82 -8.31
CA TYR A 364 10.87 -15.07 -7.11
C TYR A 364 9.35 -14.94 -6.97
N GLN A 365 8.64 -14.67 -8.07
CA GLN A 365 7.18 -14.56 -8.09
C GLN A 365 6.45 -15.78 -7.51
N ILE A 366 7.03 -16.98 -7.62
CA ILE A 366 6.44 -18.21 -7.08
C ILE A 366 6.51 -18.18 -5.54
N PHE A 367 7.70 -17.92 -5.03
CA PHE A 367 7.94 -17.89 -3.57
C PHE A 367 7.23 -16.71 -2.91
N ASP A 368 7.21 -15.56 -3.58
CA ASP A 368 6.53 -14.36 -3.13
C ASP A 368 5.01 -14.60 -3.04
N ALA A 369 4.40 -15.19 -4.06
CA ALA A 369 2.98 -15.55 -4.06
C ALA A 369 2.64 -16.52 -2.92
N LEU A 370 3.48 -17.53 -2.69
CA LEU A 370 3.31 -18.49 -1.61
C LEU A 370 3.43 -17.82 -0.24
N GLN A 371 4.45 -17.00 -0.05
CA GLN A 371 4.72 -16.28 1.20
C GLN A 371 3.59 -15.31 1.54
N VAL A 372 3.26 -14.40 0.60
CA VAL A 372 2.25 -13.37 0.82
C VAL A 372 0.87 -14.00 1.04
N CYS A 373 0.45 -14.94 0.18
CA CYS A 373 -0.83 -15.60 0.30
C CYS A 373 -0.95 -16.37 1.64
N SER A 374 0.08 -17.11 2.03
CA SER A 374 0.10 -17.85 3.30
C SER A 374 0.03 -16.89 4.50
N ALA A 375 0.79 -15.78 4.46
CA ALA A 375 0.75 -14.78 5.53
C ALA A 375 -0.65 -14.17 5.68
N PHE A 376 -1.34 -13.87 4.58
CA PHE A 376 -2.70 -13.32 4.62
C PHE A 376 -3.76 -14.36 5.00
N ILE A 377 -3.59 -15.63 4.67
CA ILE A 377 -4.44 -16.74 5.15
C ILE A 377 -4.34 -16.86 6.66
N LEU A 378 -3.12 -16.78 7.21
CA LEU A 378 -2.89 -16.90 8.66
C LEU A 378 -3.40 -15.69 9.46
N ARG A 379 -3.56 -14.55 8.80
CA ARG A 379 -4.18 -13.35 9.41
C ARG A 379 -5.71 -13.43 9.43
N GLY A 380 -6.34 -14.11 8.46
CA GLY A 380 -7.80 -14.29 8.36
C GLY A 380 -8.35 -15.30 9.34
#